data_d3d9645ff2ff6ab1a70bc77f7d1d1fa8
#
_entry.id   d3d9645ff2ff6ab1a70bc77f7d1d1fa8
#
_cell.length_a   1.000
_cell.length_b   1.000
_cell.length_c   1.000
_cell.angle_alpha   90.00
_cell.angle_beta   90.00
_cell.angle_gamma   90.00
#
_symmetry.space_group_name_H-M   'P 1'
#
loop_
_entity.id
_entity.type
_entity.pdbx_description
1 polymer ?
#
loop_
_entity_poly.entity_id
_entity_poly.type
_entity_poly.pdbx_seq_one_letter_code
_entity_poly.pdbx_strand_id
1 'polypeptide(L)'
;MKMTKDQKTCRKLWLEHVRESGGIVHTRPPIGDENGFCLVAMPCAYNSRHAKFYDVSFAWCADNDVFDRKVGEFIALDRQMFGQTTKLPGYIIDNMLEMDLVD
;
A
#
# COMPACT_ATOMS: atom_id res chain seq x y z
N MET A 1 11.79 -2.54 12.85
CA MET A 1 12.70 -1.57 12.21
C MET A 1 12.42 -0.17 12.76
N LYS A 2 13.47 0.56 13.06
CA LYS A 2 13.34 1.96 13.47
C LYS A 2 13.70 2.86 12.28
N MET A 3 12.77 3.72 11.86
CA MET A 3 12.99 4.59 10.72
C MET A 3 13.94 5.73 11.03
N THR A 4 14.87 5.97 10.11
CA THR A 4 15.74 7.14 10.16
C THR A 4 14.95 8.41 9.84
N LYS A 5 15.55 9.58 10.11
CA LYS A 5 14.94 10.86 9.75
C LYS A 5 14.70 10.98 8.24
N ASP A 6 15.64 10.51 7.43
CA ASP A 6 15.51 10.56 5.97
C ASP A 6 14.37 9.63 5.49
N GLN A 7 14.24 8.44 6.07
CA GLN A 7 13.16 7.53 5.74
C GLN A 7 11.79 8.12 6.10
N LYS A 8 11.69 8.79 7.24
CA LYS A 8 10.46 9.48 7.65
C LYS A 8 10.08 10.59 6.66
N THR A 9 11.06 11.34 6.19
CA THR A 9 10.85 12.41 5.19
C THR A 9 10.39 11.80 3.85
N CYS A 10 11.07 10.75 3.38
CA CYS A 10 10.69 10.05 2.16
C CYS A 10 9.27 9.51 2.23
N ARG A 11 8.87 8.92 3.37
CA ARG A 11 7.51 8.43 3.54
C ARG A 11 6.47 9.52 3.34
N LYS A 12 6.67 10.69 3.94
CA LYS A 12 5.75 11.81 3.80
C LYS A 12 5.63 12.28 2.36
N LEU A 13 6.76 12.45 1.68
CA LEU A 13 6.79 12.93 0.30
C LEU A 13 6.14 11.92 -0.66
N TRP A 14 6.46 10.65 -0.53
CA TRP A 14 5.88 9.60 -1.36
C TRP A 14 4.39 9.44 -1.11
N LEU A 15 3.96 9.54 0.14
CA LEU A 15 2.55 9.46 0.51
C LEU A 15 1.73 10.58 -0.15
N GLU A 16 2.23 11.81 -0.11
CA GLU A 16 1.63 12.95 -0.80
C GLU A 16 1.56 12.72 -2.31
N HIS A 17 2.65 12.25 -2.90
CA HIS A 17 2.71 11.96 -4.33
C HIS A 17 1.66 10.94 -4.75
N VAL A 18 1.53 9.84 -4.01
CA VAL A 18 0.53 8.81 -4.30
C VAL A 18 -0.88 9.37 -4.21
N ARG A 19 -1.18 10.12 -3.16
CA ARG A 19 -2.51 10.71 -2.97
C ARG A 19 -2.85 11.73 -4.05
N GLU A 20 -1.91 12.60 -4.40
CA GLU A 20 -2.09 13.61 -5.46
C GLU A 20 -2.26 12.98 -6.84
N SER A 21 -1.70 11.79 -7.05
CA SER A 21 -1.78 11.06 -8.31
C SER A 21 -3.04 10.18 -8.42
N GLY A 22 -3.96 10.28 -7.46
CA GLY A 22 -5.17 9.46 -7.43
C GLY A 22 -4.92 8.02 -6.97
N GLY A 23 -3.79 7.78 -6.31
CA GLY A 23 -3.47 6.48 -5.75
C GLY A 23 -4.15 6.19 -4.43
N ILE A 24 -4.01 4.97 -3.98
CA ILE A 24 -4.61 4.45 -2.75
C ILE A 24 -3.49 4.00 -1.81
N VAL A 25 -3.58 4.42 -0.56
CA VAL A 25 -2.74 3.89 0.52
C VAL A 25 -3.67 3.34 1.59
N HIS A 26 -3.59 2.06 1.84
CA HIS A 26 -4.45 1.38 2.79
C HIS A 26 -3.61 0.57 3.77
N THR A 27 -3.91 0.71 5.05
CA THR A 27 -3.24 -0.03 6.11
C THR A 27 -4.27 -0.79 6.92
N ARG A 28 -4.04 -2.09 7.05
CA ARG A 28 -4.86 -2.96 7.88
C ARG A 28 -4.02 -3.43 9.08
N PRO A 29 -4.42 -3.09 10.31
CA PRO A 29 -3.74 -3.60 11.50
C PRO A 29 -3.99 -5.10 11.67
N PRO A 30 -3.19 -5.81 12.49
CA PRO A 30 -3.44 -7.21 12.79
C PRO A 30 -4.82 -7.40 13.43
N ILE A 31 -5.54 -8.43 12.98
CA ILE A 31 -6.87 -8.79 13.50
C ILE A 31 -6.87 -10.29 13.81
N GLY A 32 -7.08 -10.67 15.08
CA GLY A 32 -7.03 -12.07 15.48
C GLY A 32 -5.69 -12.71 15.13
N ASP A 33 -5.71 -13.79 14.37
CA ASP A 33 -4.52 -14.49 13.91
C ASP A 33 -3.96 -13.97 12.58
N GLU A 34 -4.63 -12.98 11.99
CA GLU A 34 -4.21 -12.40 10.71
C GLU A 34 -3.23 -11.26 10.92
N ASN A 35 -2.14 -11.29 10.17
CA ASN A 35 -1.12 -10.25 10.22
C ASN A 35 -1.58 -8.96 9.55
N GLY A 36 -1.08 -7.84 10.05
CA GLY A 36 -1.32 -6.55 9.43
C GLY A 36 -0.57 -6.40 8.11
N PHE A 37 -1.05 -5.52 7.25
CA PHE A 37 -0.37 -5.19 6.00
C PHE A 37 -0.61 -3.75 5.59
N CYS A 38 0.24 -3.26 4.69
CA CYS A 38 0.05 -2.01 3.98
C CYS A 38 -0.03 -2.27 2.48
N LEU A 39 -0.93 -1.57 1.81
CA LEU A 39 -1.10 -1.64 0.37
C LEU A 39 -0.96 -0.25 -0.22
N VAL A 40 -0.18 -0.12 -1.29
CA VAL A 40 -0.10 1.10 -2.09
C VAL A 40 -0.48 0.74 -3.52
N ALA A 41 -1.46 1.44 -4.08
CA ALA A 41 -1.92 1.22 -5.44
C ALA A 41 -1.88 2.51 -6.23
N MET A 42 -1.23 2.50 -7.39
CA MET A 42 -1.14 3.64 -8.30
C MET A 42 -1.86 3.31 -9.60
N PRO A 43 -2.70 4.22 -10.14
CA PRO A 43 -3.34 3.98 -11.43
C PRO A 43 -2.30 3.80 -12.53
N CYS A 44 -2.50 2.78 -13.38
CA CYS A 44 -1.64 2.57 -14.54
C CYS A 44 -1.90 3.65 -15.59
N ALA A 45 -0.82 4.05 -16.29
CA ALA A 45 -0.90 5.06 -17.34
C ALA A 45 -1.76 4.65 -18.54
N TYR A 46 -1.96 3.36 -18.75
CA TYR A 46 -2.65 2.81 -19.93
C TYR A 46 -4.04 2.27 -19.60
N ASN A 47 -4.74 2.90 -18.66
CA ASN A 47 -6.11 2.49 -18.35
C ASN A 47 -7.06 2.78 -19.51
N SER A 48 -7.89 1.80 -19.85
CA SER A 48 -8.93 1.95 -20.87
C SER A 48 -10.26 2.38 -20.25
N ARG A 49 -11.26 2.68 -21.09
CA ARG A 49 -12.63 2.96 -20.64
C ARG A 49 -13.26 1.79 -19.91
N HIS A 50 -12.84 0.57 -20.24
CA HIS A 50 -13.51 -0.65 -19.80
C HIS A 50 -12.77 -1.39 -18.70
N ALA A 51 -11.51 -1.02 -18.46
CA ALA A 51 -10.71 -1.70 -17.45
C ALA A 51 -9.74 -0.71 -16.81
N LYS A 52 -9.81 -0.60 -15.50
CA LYS A 52 -8.83 0.13 -14.71
C LYS A 52 -7.90 -0.87 -14.04
N PHE A 53 -6.61 -0.62 -14.18
CA PHE A 53 -5.57 -1.41 -13.54
C PHE A 53 -4.73 -0.51 -12.63
N TYR A 54 -4.20 -1.11 -11.58
CA TYR A 54 -3.30 -0.45 -10.65
C TYR A 54 -2.01 -1.23 -10.53
N ASP A 55 -0.91 -0.50 -10.38
CA ASP A 55 0.35 -1.08 -9.95
C ASP A 55 0.35 -1.10 -8.43
N VAL A 56 0.42 -2.29 -7.84
CA VAL A 56 0.18 -2.49 -6.42
C VAL A 56 1.44 -3.02 -5.74
N SER A 57 1.79 -2.40 -4.63
CA SER A 57 2.85 -2.88 -3.75
C SER A 57 2.28 -3.19 -2.37
N PHE A 58 2.90 -4.15 -1.69
CA PHE A 58 2.47 -4.61 -0.37
C PHE A 58 3.64 -4.62 0.60
N ALA A 59 3.33 -4.42 1.86
CA ALA A 59 4.23 -4.70 2.97
C ALA A 59 3.46 -5.50 4.01
N TRP A 60 3.95 -6.68 4.33
CA TRP A 60 3.33 -7.59 5.30
C TRP A 60 4.11 -7.57 6.61
N CYS A 61 3.39 -7.53 7.72
CA CYS A 61 4.01 -7.69 9.04
C CYS A 61 4.30 -9.18 9.26
N ALA A 62 5.53 -9.52 9.66
CA ALA A 62 5.87 -10.89 10.00
C ALA A 62 5.25 -11.28 11.36
N ASP A 63 5.02 -12.59 11.56
CA ASP A 63 4.33 -13.13 12.75
C ASP A 63 4.97 -12.69 14.07
N ASN A 64 6.28 -12.55 14.09
CA ASN A 64 7.05 -12.22 15.30
C ASN A 64 7.43 -10.73 15.39
N ASP A 65 6.95 -9.90 14.46
CA ASP A 65 7.20 -8.46 14.46
C ASP A 65 6.05 -7.71 15.09
N VAL A 66 6.39 -6.62 15.78
CA VAL A 66 5.39 -5.65 16.22
C VAL A 66 4.92 -4.85 15.02
N PHE A 67 3.61 -4.78 14.81
CA PHE A 67 3.04 -4.01 13.72
C PHE A 67 3.30 -2.51 13.93
N ASP A 68 3.89 -1.86 12.94
CA ASP A 68 4.11 -0.42 12.90
C ASP A 68 3.59 0.14 11.59
N ARG A 69 2.52 0.91 11.67
CA ARG A 69 1.85 1.49 10.50
C ARG A 69 2.79 2.33 9.63
N LYS A 70 3.60 3.18 10.25
CA LYS A 70 4.51 4.07 9.51
C LYS A 70 5.61 3.29 8.80
N VAL A 71 6.14 2.27 9.44
CA VAL A 71 7.14 1.38 8.84
C VAL A 71 6.53 0.61 7.67
N GLY A 72 5.33 0.07 7.86
CA GLY A 72 4.61 -0.65 6.79
C GLY A 72 4.32 0.25 5.59
N GLU A 73 3.83 1.47 5.83
CA GLU A 73 3.62 2.45 4.77
C GLU A 73 4.92 2.77 4.03
N PHE A 74 6.00 3.00 4.76
CA PHE A 74 7.31 3.30 4.15
C PHE A 74 7.77 2.16 3.25
N ILE A 75 7.69 0.92 3.71
CA ILE A 75 8.14 -0.24 2.94
C ILE A 75 7.29 -0.41 1.67
N ALA A 76 5.98 -0.28 1.77
CA ALA A 76 5.09 -0.40 0.62
C ALA A 76 5.32 0.73 -0.39
N LEU A 77 5.52 1.97 0.09
CA LEU A 77 5.84 3.11 -0.75
C LEU A 77 7.20 2.95 -1.43
N ASP A 78 8.20 2.47 -0.72
CA ASP A 78 9.53 2.19 -1.26
C ASP A 78 9.44 1.18 -2.42
N ARG A 79 8.72 0.10 -2.23
CA ARG A 79 8.49 -0.90 -3.28
C ARG A 79 7.77 -0.32 -4.48
N GLN A 80 6.79 0.56 -4.25
CA GLN A 80 6.07 1.25 -5.33
C GLN A 80 7.01 2.15 -6.14
N MET A 81 7.84 2.93 -5.47
CA MET A 81 8.76 3.87 -6.13
C MET A 81 9.85 3.17 -6.93
N PHE A 82 10.25 1.97 -6.52
CA PHE A 82 11.28 1.19 -7.21
C PHE A 82 10.72 0.11 -8.15
N GLY A 83 9.44 0.18 -8.47
CA GLY A 83 8.82 -0.70 -9.46
C GLY A 83 8.60 -2.14 -9.01
N GLN A 84 8.67 -2.40 -7.72
CA GLN A 84 8.39 -3.73 -7.16
C GLN A 84 6.88 -3.89 -6.94
N THR A 85 6.16 -3.95 -8.04
CA THR A 85 4.71 -3.92 -8.04
C THR A 85 4.11 -5.09 -8.83
N THR A 86 2.85 -5.39 -8.53
CA THR A 86 2.03 -6.33 -9.28
C THR A 86 0.84 -5.57 -9.86
N LYS A 87 0.53 -5.82 -11.12
CA LYS A 87 -0.60 -5.19 -11.77
C LYS A 87 -1.90 -5.92 -11.41
N LEU A 88 -2.85 -5.20 -10.84
CA LEU A 88 -4.16 -5.75 -10.46
C LEU A 88 -5.30 -4.92 -11.02
N PRO A 89 -6.40 -5.58 -11.44
CA PRO A 89 -7.62 -4.87 -11.83
C PRO A 89 -8.21 -4.08 -10.67
N GLY A 90 -8.81 -2.94 -10.97
CA GLY A 90 -9.41 -2.07 -9.96
C GLY A 90 -10.49 -2.74 -9.12
N TYR A 91 -11.28 -3.64 -9.71
CA TYR A 91 -12.34 -4.33 -8.96
C TYR A 91 -11.78 -5.23 -7.86
N ILE A 92 -10.58 -5.78 -8.03
CA ILE A 92 -9.92 -6.57 -6.99
C ILE A 92 -9.51 -5.67 -5.82
N ILE A 93 -8.97 -4.49 -6.13
CA ILE A 93 -8.60 -3.50 -5.10
C ILE A 93 -9.85 -3.10 -4.30
N ASP A 94 -10.94 -2.76 -5.00
CA ASP A 94 -12.19 -2.35 -4.36
C ASP A 94 -12.74 -3.45 -3.46
N ASN A 95 -12.70 -4.71 -3.90
CA ASN A 95 -13.15 -5.85 -3.10
C ASN A 95 -12.28 -6.04 -1.85
N MET A 96 -10.98 -5.89 -1.97
CA MET A 96 -10.08 -5.99 -0.82
C MET A 96 -10.38 -4.91 0.22
N LEU A 97 -10.61 -3.66 -0.22
CA LEU A 97 -10.94 -2.56 0.67
C LEU A 97 -12.30 -2.77 1.35
N GLU A 98 -13.30 -3.26 0.62
CA GLU A 98 -14.62 -3.55 1.17
C GLU A 98 -14.56 -4.65 2.24
N MET A 99 -13.78 -5.69 2.01
CA MET A 99 -13.60 -6.77 2.98
C MET A 99 -12.98 -6.26 4.28
N ASP A 100 -12.06 -5.32 4.22
CA ASP A 100 -11.46 -4.73 5.41
C ASP A 100 -12.44 -3.82 6.16
N LEU A 101 -13.41 -3.22 5.47
CA LEU A 101 -14.39 -2.33 6.11
C LEU A 101 -15.51 -3.09 6.82
N VAL A 102 -15.74 -4.34 6.47
CA VAL A 102 -16.83 -5.16 7.05
C VAL A 102 -16.40 -5.88 8.33
N ASP A 103 -15.13 -6.05 8.52
CA ASP A 103 -14.57 -6.62 9.74
C ASP A 103 -14.51 -5.55 10.85
#